data_496b586c0abac2fd2f5008140b7d39ca
#
_entry.id   496b586c0abac2fd2f5008140b7d39ca
#
_cell.length_a   1.000
_cell.length_b   1.000
_cell.length_c   1.000
_cell.angle_alpha   90.00
_cell.angle_beta   90.00
_cell.angle_gamma   90.00
#
_symmetry.space_group_name_H-M   'P 1'
#
loop_
_entity.id
_entity.type
_entity.pdbx_description
1 polymer ?
#
loop_
_entity_poly.entity_id
_entity_poly.type
_entity_poly.pdbx_seq_one_letter_code
_entity_poly.pdbx_strand_id
1 'polypeptide(L)'
;MARWPWPTAEAGVSEKRLTNNIRTLRFMAGEMTQADLGQRVGLTRQTIAAVEAGKYSPTLETAFRIAEVFGKPLDEVFRWES
;
A
#
# COMPACT_ATOMS: atom_id res chain seq x y z
N MET A 1 25.35 19.34 15.38
CA MET A 1 24.02 19.09 14.87
C MET A 1 23.97 17.77 14.13
N ALA A 2 23.03 16.92 14.45
CA ALA A 2 22.92 15.62 13.81
C ALA A 2 22.50 15.78 12.35
N ARG A 3 23.07 14.98 11.48
CA ARG A 3 22.69 14.97 10.09
C ARG A 3 21.49 14.04 9.88
N TRP A 4 20.62 14.43 8.99
CA TRP A 4 19.54 13.59 8.58
C TRP A 4 20.10 12.36 7.86
N PRO A 5 19.74 11.13 8.26
CA PRO A 5 20.39 9.93 7.72
C PRO A 5 19.93 9.53 6.31
N TRP A 6 18.91 10.16 5.78
CA TRP A 6 18.42 9.85 4.45
C TRP A 6 18.79 10.93 3.45
N PRO A 7 18.78 10.60 2.15
CA PRO A 7 19.04 11.60 1.12
C PRO A 7 18.05 12.76 1.22
N THR A 8 18.53 13.96 0.93
CA THR A 8 17.68 15.15 0.87
C THR A 8 17.00 15.22 -0.51
N ALA A 9 16.09 16.16 -0.65
CA ALA A 9 15.40 16.39 -1.93
C ALA A 9 16.39 16.74 -3.03
N GLU A 10 17.52 17.36 -2.70
CA GLU A 10 18.54 17.73 -3.68
C GLU A 10 19.32 16.52 -4.21
N ALA A 11 19.23 15.39 -3.53
CA ALA A 11 19.90 14.17 -3.98
C ALA A 11 19.22 13.55 -5.20
N GLY A 12 18.14 14.18 -5.67
CA GLY A 12 17.44 13.74 -6.85
C GLY A 12 16.12 13.06 -6.51
N VAL A 13 15.25 13.02 -7.49
CA VAL A 13 13.94 12.37 -7.35
C VAL A 13 14.11 10.89 -7.70
N SER A 14 13.60 10.03 -6.86
CA SER A 14 13.61 8.60 -7.14
C SER A 14 12.68 8.28 -8.30
N GLU A 15 13.12 7.41 -9.20
CA GLU A 15 12.26 6.89 -10.26
C GLU A 15 11.39 5.73 -9.78
N LYS A 16 11.53 5.37 -8.53
CA LYS A 16 10.71 4.33 -7.92
C LYS A 16 9.28 4.80 -7.73
N ARG A 17 8.40 3.86 -7.64
CA ARG A 17 6.99 4.11 -7.38
C ARG A 17 6.46 3.09 -6.39
N LEU A 18 5.31 3.42 -5.83
CA LEU A 18 4.64 2.52 -4.92
C LEU A 18 3.93 1.43 -5.73
N THR A 19 4.23 0.19 -5.40
CA THR A 19 3.54 -0.97 -5.94
C THR A 19 2.91 -1.75 -4.80
N ASN A 20 2.02 -2.69 -5.10
CA ASN A 20 1.36 -3.45 -4.06
C ASN A 20 1.03 -4.86 -4.53
N ASN A 21 0.79 -5.74 -3.55
CA ASN A 21 0.40 -7.13 -3.76
C ASN A 21 -1.03 -7.38 -3.30
N ILE A 22 -1.86 -6.33 -3.19
CA ILE A 22 -3.18 -6.46 -2.58
C ILE A 22 -4.04 -7.49 -3.30
N ARG A 23 -4.05 -7.47 -4.61
CA ARG A 23 -4.85 -8.41 -5.39
C ARG A 23 -4.48 -9.86 -5.09
N THR A 24 -3.18 -10.15 -5.08
CA THR A 24 -2.68 -11.49 -4.77
C THR A 24 -3.05 -11.89 -3.34
N LEU A 25 -2.88 -10.97 -2.39
CA LEU A 25 -3.20 -11.25 -0.99
C LEU A 25 -4.70 -11.48 -0.79
N ARG A 26 -5.55 -10.72 -1.49
CA ARG A 26 -7.00 -10.93 -1.45
C ARG A 26 -7.36 -12.33 -1.96
N PHE A 27 -6.76 -12.71 -3.08
CA PHE A 27 -7.00 -14.02 -3.66
C PHE A 27 -6.60 -15.14 -2.69
N MET A 28 -5.44 -14.99 -2.06
CA MET A 28 -4.93 -15.98 -1.11
C MET A 28 -5.70 -16.01 0.20
N ALA A 29 -6.44 -14.96 0.50
CA ALA A 29 -7.26 -14.87 1.71
C ALA A 29 -8.69 -15.37 1.47
N GLY A 30 -8.87 -16.37 0.61
CA GLY A 30 -10.18 -16.94 0.33
C GLY A 30 -10.97 -16.16 -0.72
N GLU A 31 -10.28 -15.61 -1.71
CA GLU A 31 -10.91 -14.85 -2.79
C GLU A 31 -11.68 -13.63 -2.27
N MET A 32 -11.10 -12.93 -1.32
CA MET A 32 -11.66 -11.71 -0.78
C MET A 32 -11.90 -10.69 -1.89
N THR A 33 -13.09 -10.08 -1.94
CA THR A 33 -13.39 -9.06 -2.95
C THR A 33 -12.82 -7.71 -2.55
N GLN A 34 -12.72 -6.81 -3.53
CA GLN A 34 -12.34 -5.42 -3.24
C GLN A 34 -13.32 -4.76 -2.28
N ALA A 35 -14.61 -5.07 -2.43
CA ALA A 35 -15.64 -4.55 -1.53
C ALA A 35 -15.45 -5.05 -0.11
N ASP A 36 -15.11 -6.34 0.05
CA ASP A 36 -14.86 -6.91 1.38
C ASP A 36 -13.66 -6.22 2.05
N LEU A 37 -12.58 -6.04 1.31
CA LEU A 37 -11.42 -5.35 1.86
C LEU A 37 -11.76 -3.91 2.23
N GLY A 38 -12.47 -3.21 1.35
CA GLY A 38 -12.89 -1.83 1.61
C GLY A 38 -13.69 -1.73 2.89
N GLN A 39 -14.63 -2.64 3.09
CA GLN A 39 -15.47 -2.65 4.30
C GLN A 39 -14.61 -2.84 5.55
N ARG A 40 -13.59 -3.67 5.49
CA ARG A 40 -12.72 -3.95 6.64
C ARG A 40 -11.82 -2.77 7.01
N VAL A 41 -11.46 -1.95 6.05
CA VAL A 41 -10.53 -0.82 6.28
C VAL A 41 -11.20 0.55 6.16
N GLY A 42 -12.51 0.58 5.95
CA GLY A 42 -13.26 1.83 5.90
C GLY A 42 -13.13 2.59 4.58
N LEU A 43 -12.91 1.89 3.48
CA LEU A 43 -12.80 2.49 2.15
C LEU A 43 -13.87 1.93 1.22
N THR A 44 -14.18 2.67 0.16
CA THR A 44 -15.09 2.18 -0.88
C THR A 44 -14.36 1.17 -1.77
N ARG A 45 -15.15 0.37 -2.49
CA ARG A 45 -14.61 -0.54 -3.49
C ARG A 45 -13.79 0.21 -4.55
N GLN A 46 -14.30 1.35 -5.00
CA GLN A 46 -13.60 2.17 -6.00
C GLN A 46 -12.23 2.62 -5.49
N THR A 47 -12.15 3.00 -4.22
CA THR A 47 -10.88 3.44 -3.64
C THR A 47 -9.90 2.27 -3.57
N ILE A 48 -10.36 1.08 -3.18
CA ILE A 48 -9.50 -0.11 -3.18
C ILE A 48 -9.01 -0.41 -4.60
N ALA A 49 -9.90 -0.36 -5.58
CA ALA A 49 -9.53 -0.59 -6.98
C ALA A 49 -8.46 0.42 -7.45
N ALA A 50 -8.60 1.68 -7.06
CA ALA A 50 -7.63 2.72 -7.42
C ALA A 50 -6.28 2.48 -6.74
N VAL A 51 -6.27 2.03 -5.49
CA VAL A 51 -5.04 1.68 -4.78
C VAL A 51 -4.34 0.51 -5.47
N GLU A 52 -5.09 -0.54 -5.81
CA GLU A 52 -4.52 -1.71 -6.48
C GLU A 52 -3.93 -1.36 -7.85
N ALA A 53 -4.58 -0.44 -8.56
CA ALA A 53 -4.14 -0.01 -9.88
C ALA A 53 -2.97 0.99 -9.83
N GLY A 54 -2.55 1.40 -8.65
CA GLY A 54 -1.48 2.38 -8.50
C GLY A 54 -1.89 3.80 -8.82
N LYS A 55 -3.21 4.07 -8.90
CA LYS A 55 -3.73 5.41 -9.22
C LYS A 55 -3.99 6.27 -8.00
N TYR A 56 -3.98 5.67 -6.82
CA TYR A 56 -4.21 6.36 -5.57
C TYR A 56 -3.35 5.75 -4.48
N SER A 57 -2.64 6.59 -3.74
CA SER A 57 -1.83 6.14 -2.62
C SER A 57 -2.62 6.29 -1.33
N PRO A 58 -2.80 5.21 -0.56
CA PRO A 58 -3.51 5.32 0.71
C PRO A 58 -2.68 6.11 1.72
N THR A 59 -3.35 6.63 2.74
CA THR A 59 -2.64 7.20 3.87
C THR A 59 -1.83 6.09 4.55
N LEU A 60 -0.81 6.47 5.30
CA LEU A 60 0.00 5.48 6.01
C LEU A 60 -0.84 4.66 6.98
N GLU A 61 -1.77 5.29 7.68
CA GLU A 61 -2.67 4.59 8.59
C GLU A 61 -3.49 3.54 7.84
N THR A 62 -4.08 3.91 6.72
CA THR A 62 -4.86 2.99 5.91
C THR A 62 -3.99 1.86 5.37
N ALA A 63 -2.76 2.16 4.96
CA ALA A 63 -1.83 1.15 4.49
C ALA A 63 -1.53 0.11 5.59
N PHE A 64 -1.33 0.55 6.82
CA PHE A 64 -1.14 -0.36 7.95
C PHE A 64 -2.40 -1.19 8.23
N ARG A 65 -3.58 -0.60 8.10
CA ARG A 65 -4.83 -1.35 8.29
C ARG A 65 -5.00 -2.44 7.24
N ILE A 66 -4.66 -2.15 6.00
CA ILE A 66 -4.69 -3.15 4.93
C ILE A 66 -3.73 -4.29 5.25
N ALA A 67 -2.52 -3.98 5.66
CA ALA A 67 -1.53 -4.98 6.04
C ALA A 67 -2.04 -5.85 7.19
N GLU A 68 -2.69 -5.23 8.17
CA GLU A 68 -3.25 -5.94 9.32
C GLU A 68 -4.34 -6.93 8.91
N VAL A 69 -5.18 -6.57 7.95
CA VAL A 69 -6.22 -7.47 7.45
C VAL A 69 -5.61 -8.76 6.91
N PHE A 70 -4.48 -8.65 6.24
CA PHE A 70 -3.80 -9.81 5.66
C PHE A 70 -2.83 -10.50 6.64
N GLY A 71 -2.63 -9.92 7.81
CA GLY A 71 -1.65 -10.46 8.77
C GLY A 71 -0.23 -10.42 8.24
N LYS A 72 0.11 -9.43 7.43
CA LYS A 72 1.41 -9.27 6.79
C LYS A 72 2.06 -7.96 7.21
N PRO A 73 3.40 -7.90 7.25
CA PRO A 73 4.06 -6.62 7.45
C PRO A 73 3.82 -5.70 6.27
N LEU A 74 3.94 -4.39 6.49
CA LEU A 74 3.65 -3.38 5.49
C LEU A 74 4.44 -3.60 4.21
N ASP A 75 5.71 -3.96 4.31
CA ASP A 75 6.59 -4.13 3.16
C ASP A 75 6.33 -5.41 2.35
N GLU A 76 5.44 -6.27 2.82
CA GLU A 76 4.95 -7.39 2.03
C GLU A 76 3.66 -7.06 1.28
N VAL A 77 3.01 -5.95 1.65
CA VAL A 77 1.79 -5.48 1.00
C VAL A 77 2.12 -4.38 0.00
N PHE A 78 2.94 -3.42 0.41
CA PHE A 78 3.35 -2.29 -0.42
C PHE A 78 4.86 -2.32 -0.60
N ARG A 79 5.33 -1.95 -1.79
CA ARG A 79 6.74 -1.90 -2.10
C ARG A 79 7.09 -0.62 -2.83
N TRP A 80 8.33 -0.22 -2.67
CA TRP A 80 8.89 0.95 -3.34
C TRP A 80 9.86 0.46 -4.40
N GLU A 81 9.38 0.37 -5.64
CA GLU A 81 10.10 -0.29 -6.73
C GLU A 81 10.26 0.63 -7.94
N SER A 82 11.38 0.47 -8.64
CA SER A 82 11.59 1.16 -9.91
C SER A 82 11.10 0.34 -11.10
#